data_a71408a715ed56f16ea0d80b79838dc1
#
_entry.id   a71408a715ed56f16ea0d80b79838dc1
#
_cell.length_a   1.000
_cell.length_b   1.000
_cell.length_c   1.000
_cell.angle_alpha   90.00
_cell.angle_beta   90.00
_cell.angle_gamma   90.00
#
_symmetry.space_group_name_H-M   'P 1'
#
loop_
_entity.id
_entity.type
_entity.pdbx_description
1 polymer ?
#
loop_
_entity_poly.entity_id
_entity_poly.type
_entity_poly.pdbx_seq_one_letter_code
_entity_poly.pdbx_strand_id
1 'polypeptide(L)'
;MQDITVFSMKTGTWTRTMGKIWGLAALIAGIWLLSVYGQSRPTPLGLDAPATAFSAARADAVLGRLLGDQKPRPAGSPENAALRARLLKELADLGVSARTETRMSCADESRRGYVPCATVSNIVAGVSLGSGKRIVLMAHLDSVAAGPGAGDDMSGVATILETIRALKARGLTGERPITALFT
;
A
#
# COMPACT_ATOMS: atom_id res chain seq x y z
N MET A 1 -17.42 54.33 62.67
CA MET A 1 -17.84 54.42 61.26
C MET A 1 -16.85 53.57 60.52
N GLN A 2 -17.24 52.31 60.15
CA GLN A 2 -16.39 51.35 59.45
C GLN A 2 -16.77 51.38 57.98
N ASP A 3 -15.81 51.73 57.14
CA ASP A 3 -15.94 51.71 55.67
C ASP A 3 -15.99 50.24 55.18
N ILE A 4 -17.10 49.85 54.58
CA ILE A 4 -17.27 48.57 53.91
C ILE A 4 -16.82 48.73 52.45
N THR A 5 -15.60 48.32 52.12
CA THR A 5 -15.12 48.21 50.74
C THR A 5 -15.80 47.06 50.03
N VAL A 6 -16.72 47.38 49.12
CA VAL A 6 -17.38 46.39 48.24
C VAL A 6 -16.39 45.97 47.17
N PHE A 7 -16.01 44.69 47.21
CA PHE A 7 -15.13 44.08 46.21
C PHE A 7 -15.93 43.81 44.91
N SER A 8 -15.79 44.70 43.91
CA SER A 8 -16.41 44.56 42.61
C SER A 8 -15.68 43.47 41.82
N MET A 9 -16.24 42.30 41.72
CA MET A 9 -15.74 41.21 40.83
C MET A 9 -15.89 41.65 39.39
N LYS A 10 -14.77 41.78 38.66
CA LYS A 10 -14.75 42.03 37.21
C LYS A 10 -15.27 40.79 36.44
N THR A 11 -16.53 40.72 36.14
CA THR A 11 -17.19 39.61 35.40
C THR A 11 -16.80 39.57 33.92
N GLY A 12 -16.17 40.61 33.37
CA GLY A 12 -15.87 40.74 31.94
C GLY A 12 -14.69 39.90 31.39
N THR A 13 -13.80 39.40 32.27
CA THR A 13 -12.64 38.61 31.80
C THR A 13 -12.97 37.12 31.63
N TRP A 14 -13.86 36.58 32.44
CA TRP A 14 -14.31 35.20 32.39
C TRP A 14 -15.07 34.88 31.11
N THR A 15 -15.99 35.74 30.70
CA THR A 15 -16.79 35.56 29.46
C THR A 15 -15.91 35.60 28.21
N ARG A 16 -14.88 36.44 28.17
CA ARG A 16 -13.93 36.53 27.05
C ARG A 16 -13.03 35.28 26.96
N THR A 17 -12.61 34.73 28.08
CA THR A 17 -11.76 33.51 28.13
C THR A 17 -12.58 32.30 27.75
N MET A 18 -13.82 32.16 28.23
CA MET A 18 -14.73 31.07 27.83
C MET A 18 -15.06 31.12 26.34
N GLY A 19 -15.28 32.29 25.77
CA GLY A 19 -15.52 32.43 24.33
C GLY A 19 -14.34 31.96 23.48
N LYS A 20 -13.10 32.22 23.92
CA LYS A 20 -11.88 31.73 23.23
C LYS A 20 -11.75 30.20 23.31
N ILE A 21 -12.07 29.60 24.47
CA ILE A 21 -12.03 28.15 24.67
C ILE A 21 -13.04 27.46 23.76
N TRP A 22 -14.28 27.97 23.70
CA TRP A 22 -15.32 27.42 22.82
C TRP A 22 -14.98 27.61 21.33
N GLY A 23 -14.38 28.73 20.95
CA GLY A 23 -13.89 28.96 19.58
C GLY A 23 -12.80 27.98 19.18
N LEU A 24 -11.84 27.72 20.09
CA LEU A 24 -10.79 26.72 19.85
C LEU A 24 -11.35 25.30 19.78
N ALA A 25 -12.28 24.95 20.67
CA ALA A 25 -12.93 23.64 20.65
C ALA A 25 -13.74 23.42 19.35
N ALA A 26 -14.46 24.44 18.89
CA ALA A 26 -15.19 24.38 17.63
C ALA A 26 -14.25 24.23 16.43
N LEU A 27 -13.09 24.91 16.42
CA LEU A 27 -12.08 24.79 15.39
C LEU A 27 -11.49 23.37 15.36
N ILE A 28 -11.11 22.82 16.52
CA ILE A 28 -10.58 21.45 16.63
C ILE A 28 -11.64 20.44 16.16
N ALA A 29 -12.89 20.59 16.59
CA ALA A 29 -13.99 19.73 16.17
C ALA A 29 -14.22 19.82 14.65
N GLY A 30 -14.15 21.03 14.07
CA GLY A 30 -14.25 21.24 12.62
C GLY A 30 -13.13 20.58 11.85
N ILE A 31 -11.89 20.71 12.28
CA ILE A 31 -10.72 20.03 11.68
C ILE A 31 -10.87 18.52 11.78
N TRP A 32 -11.29 18.01 12.94
CA TRP A 32 -11.52 16.58 13.15
C TRP A 32 -12.62 16.03 12.21
N LEU A 33 -13.76 16.72 12.12
CA LEU A 33 -14.85 16.35 11.23
C LEU A 33 -14.43 16.37 9.75
N LEU A 34 -13.70 17.40 9.31
CA LEU A 34 -13.17 17.46 7.95
C LEU A 34 -12.17 16.33 7.69
N SER A 35 -11.33 16.00 8.66
CA SER A 35 -10.39 14.89 8.57
C SER A 35 -11.12 13.54 8.44
N VAL A 36 -12.14 13.29 9.25
CA VAL A 36 -12.95 12.06 9.19
C VAL A 36 -13.74 11.99 7.88
N TYR A 37 -14.32 13.10 7.43
CA TYR A 37 -15.08 13.15 6.17
C TYR A 37 -14.17 12.96 4.94
N GLY A 38 -12.95 13.54 4.97
CA GLY A 38 -11.94 13.38 3.93
C GLY A 38 -11.34 11.98 3.85
N GLN A 39 -11.50 11.16 4.88
CA GLN A 39 -11.05 9.76 4.94
C GLN A 39 -12.14 8.75 4.55
N SER A 40 -13.25 9.21 3.94
CA SER A 40 -14.29 8.29 3.45
C SER A 40 -13.66 7.33 2.43
N ARG A 41 -13.54 6.06 2.81
CA ARG A 41 -12.98 5.03 1.94
C ARG A 41 -14.00 4.66 0.86
N PRO A 42 -13.58 4.52 -0.41
CA PRO A 42 -14.48 3.99 -1.42
C PRO A 42 -14.93 2.58 -1.02
N THR A 43 -16.19 2.26 -1.28
CA THR A 43 -16.71 0.90 -1.03
C THR A 43 -15.95 -0.09 -1.93
N PRO A 44 -15.30 -1.12 -1.37
CA PRO A 44 -14.58 -2.11 -2.16
C PRO A 44 -15.54 -2.87 -3.07
N LEU A 45 -15.16 -3.07 -4.32
CA LEU A 45 -15.95 -3.89 -5.26
C LEU A 45 -15.77 -5.38 -4.95
N GLY A 46 -16.89 -6.13 -5.04
CA GLY A 46 -16.96 -7.56 -4.82
C GLY A 46 -16.43 -8.41 -5.99
N LEU A 47 -16.54 -9.73 -5.86
CA LEU A 47 -16.14 -10.70 -6.90
C LEU A 47 -16.97 -10.55 -8.19
N ASP A 48 -18.21 -10.11 -8.07
CA ASP A 48 -19.18 -9.88 -9.13
C ASP A 48 -18.97 -8.58 -9.93
N ALA A 49 -18.00 -7.77 -9.53
CA ALA A 49 -17.68 -6.54 -10.21
C ALA A 49 -17.36 -6.79 -11.70
N PRO A 50 -17.69 -5.84 -12.61
CA PRO A 50 -17.39 -5.97 -14.03
C PRO A 50 -15.93 -6.38 -14.27
N ALA A 51 -15.70 -7.21 -15.30
CA ALA A 51 -14.34 -7.67 -15.62
C ALA A 51 -13.37 -6.51 -15.90
N THR A 52 -13.86 -5.40 -16.42
CA THR A 52 -13.08 -4.19 -16.72
C THR A 52 -12.81 -3.31 -15.50
N ALA A 53 -13.42 -3.61 -14.35
CA ALA A 53 -13.21 -2.86 -13.11
C ALA A 53 -12.20 -3.58 -12.20
N PHE A 54 -11.42 -2.82 -11.44
CA PHE A 54 -10.62 -3.36 -10.34
C PHE A 54 -11.56 -3.85 -9.23
N SER A 55 -11.34 -5.06 -8.72
CA SER A 55 -12.09 -5.61 -7.61
C SER A 55 -11.17 -5.92 -6.44
N ALA A 56 -11.46 -5.33 -5.29
CA ALA A 56 -10.71 -5.61 -4.06
C ALA A 56 -10.89 -7.08 -3.63
N ALA A 57 -12.07 -7.65 -3.80
CA ALA A 57 -12.31 -9.05 -3.46
C ALA A 57 -11.53 -10.02 -4.36
N ARG A 58 -11.36 -9.71 -5.65
CA ARG A 58 -10.50 -10.51 -6.54
C ARG A 58 -9.03 -10.37 -6.18
N ALA A 59 -8.58 -9.14 -5.84
CA ALA A 59 -7.22 -8.93 -5.36
C ALA A 59 -6.93 -9.70 -4.07
N ASP A 60 -7.88 -9.71 -3.12
CA ASP A 60 -7.77 -10.47 -1.87
C ASP A 60 -7.70 -11.98 -2.12
N ALA A 61 -8.50 -12.51 -3.05
CA ALA A 61 -8.42 -13.91 -3.45
C ALA A 61 -7.06 -14.27 -4.07
N VAL A 62 -6.47 -13.38 -4.87
CA VAL A 62 -5.10 -13.54 -5.40
C VAL A 62 -4.07 -13.51 -4.28
N LEU A 63 -4.20 -12.56 -3.34
CA LEU A 63 -3.35 -12.47 -2.15
C LEU A 63 -3.33 -13.79 -1.37
N GLY A 64 -4.50 -14.37 -1.10
CA GLY A 64 -4.64 -15.65 -0.41
C GLY A 64 -3.90 -16.79 -1.14
N ARG A 65 -4.04 -16.89 -2.48
CA ARG A 65 -3.33 -17.91 -3.28
C ARG A 65 -1.82 -17.72 -3.27
N LEU A 66 -1.34 -16.47 -3.31
CA LEU A 66 0.09 -16.17 -3.27
C LEU A 66 0.70 -16.44 -1.91
N LEU A 67 0.01 -16.10 -0.81
CA LEU A 67 0.49 -16.33 0.54
C LEU A 67 0.59 -17.82 0.89
N GLY A 68 -0.36 -18.63 0.40
CA GLY A 68 -0.39 -20.06 0.68
C GLY A 68 -0.45 -20.35 2.18
N ASP A 69 0.57 -21.03 2.71
CA ASP A 69 0.70 -21.39 4.13
C ASP A 69 1.15 -20.24 5.05
N GLN A 70 1.22 -19.03 4.52
CA GLN A 70 1.52 -17.79 5.25
C GLN A 70 2.82 -17.79 6.05
N LYS A 71 3.84 -18.50 5.55
CA LYS A 71 5.16 -18.49 6.15
C LYS A 71 5.92 -17.20 5.84
N PRO A 72 6.83 -16.76 6.74
CA PRO A 72 7.79 -15.70 6.44
C PRO A 72 8.64 -16.05 5.20
N ARG A 73 8.96 -15.04 4.40
CA ARG A 73 9.66 -15.19 3.11
C ARG A 73 10.84 -14.21 2.98
N PRO A 74 11.85 -14.29 3.84
CA PRO A 74 13.04 -13.47 3.67
C PRO A 74 13.67 -13.67 2.29
N ALA A 75 14.33 -12.63 1.77
CA ALA A 75 15.03 -12.70 0.49
C ALA A 75 15.99 -13.91 0.47
N GLY A 76 15.94 -14.69 -0.62
CA GLY A 76 16.75 -15.90 -0.79
C GLY A 76 16.23 -17.16 -0.09
N SER A 77 15.12 -17.09 0.67
CA SER A 77 14.53 -18.26 1.33
C SER A 77 13.82 -19.20 0.34
N PRO A 78 13.65 -20.50 0.68
CA PRO A 78 12.84 -21.43 -0.10
C PRO A 78 11.38 -20.95 -0.26
N GLU A 79 10.82 -20.36 0.79
CA GLU A 79 9.45 -19.80 0.79
C GLU A 79 9.31 -18.63 -0.19
N ASN A 80 10.33 -17.78 -0.29
CA ASN A 80 10.39 -16.71 -1.29
C ASN A 80 10.50 -17.29 -2.72
N ALA A 81 11.25 -18.36 -2.92
CA ALA A 81 11.31 -19.07 -4.20
C ALA A 81 9.95 -19.69 -4.58
N ALA A 82 9.26 -20.33 -3.62
CA ALA A 82 7.94 -20.90 -3.83
C ALA A 82 6.89 -19.82 -4.17
N LEU A 83 6.95 -18.66 -3.52
CA LEU A 83 6.11 -17.51 -3.87
C LEU A 83 6.36 -17.05 -5.30
N ARG A 84 7.62 -16.89 -5.72
CA ARG A 84 7.94 -16.50 -7.11
C ARG A 84 7.35 -17.47 -8.13
N ALA A 85 7.41 -18.78 -7.84
CA ALA A 85 6.79 -19.77 -8.72
C ALA A 85 5.27 -19.57 -8.84
N ARG A 86 4.57 -19.30 -7.74
CA ARG A 86 3.14 -18.98 -7.76
C ARG A 86 2.85 -17.69 -8.52
N LEU A 87 3.65 -16.65 -8.32
CA LEU A 87 3.49 -15.37 -9.03
C LEU A 87 3.70 -15.52 -10.54
N LEU A 88 4.72 -16.27 -10.96
CA LEU A 88 4.96 -16.54 -12.38
C LEU A 88 3.79 -17.29 -13.01
N LYS A 89 3.16 -18.21 -12.26
CA LYS A 89 1.95 -18.89 -12.71
C LYS A 89 0.77 -17.91 -12.85
N GLU A 90 0.50 -17.06 -11.88
CA GLU A 90 -0.57 -16.04 -11.96
C GLU A 90 -0.34 -15.10 -13.16
N LEU A 91 0.90 -14.69 -13.43
CA LEU A 91 1.24 -13.88 -14.60
C LEU A 91 1.00 -14.63 -15.92
N ALA A 92 1.39 -15.91 -15.98
CA ALA A 92 1.16 -16.76 -17.15
C ALA A 92 -0.34 -16.98 -17.40
N ASP A 93 -1.13 -17.22 -16.36
CA ASP A 93 -2.59 -17.36 -16.43
C ASP A 93 -3.26 -16.08 -16.96
N LEU A 94 -2.66 -14.92 -16.67
CA LEU A 94 -3.05 -13.63 -17.24
C LEU A 94 -2.52 -13.41 -18.67
N GLY A 95 -1.75 -14.34 -19.23
CA GLY A 95 -1.11 -14.18 -20.54
C GLY A 95 -0.07 -13.06 -20.58
N VAL A 96 0.68 -12.90 -19.49
CA VAL A 96 1.75 -11.90 -19.35
C VAL A 96 3.10 -12.61 -19.34
N SER A 97 3.97 -12.25 -20.27
CA SER A 97 5.34 -12.76 -20.30
C SER A 97 6.17 -12.11 -19.21
N ALA A 98 6.84 -12.93 -18.43
CA ALA A 98 7.70 -12.49 -17.35
C ALA A 98 9.05 -13.21 -17.37
N ARG A 99 10.11 -12.54 -16.90
CA ARG A 99 11.43 -13.11 -16.69
C ARG A 99 11.91 -12.87 -15.27
N THR A 100 12.72 -13.78 -14.77
CA THR A 100 13.39 -13.64 -13.47
C THR A 100 14.83 -13.15 -13.68
N GLU A 101 15.21 -12.11 -12.93
CA GLU A 101 16.57 -11.59 -12.88
C GLU A 101 17.14 -11.85 -11.48
N THR A 102 18.17 -12.72 -11.40
CA THR A 102 18.78 -13.12 -10.13
C THR A 102 20.16 -12.51 -10.00
N ARG A 103 20.43 -11.87 -8.87
CA ARG A 103 21.74 -11.27 -8.54
C ARG A 103 22.05 -11.41 -7.06
N MET A 104 23.34 -11.49 -6.72
CA MET A 104 23.77 -11.24 -5.34
C MET A 104 23.75 -9.73 -5.10
N SER A 105 23.14 -9.31 -4.00
CA SER A 105 23.09 -7.92 -3.55
C SER A 105 23.54 -7.84 -2.10
N CYS A 106 24.39 -6.85 -1.82
CA CYS A 106 24.87 -6.56 -0.47
C CYS A 106 24.50 -5.10 -0.13
N ALA A 107 24.22 -4.81 1.13
CA ALA A 107 24.08 -3.43 1.57
C ALA A 107 25.44 -2.73 1.53
N ASP A 108 25.46 -1.45 1.11
CA ASP A 108 26.69 -0.68 0.95
C ASP A 108 27.44 -0.48 2.27
N GLU A 109 26.70 -0.22 3.33
CA GLU A 109 27.25 -0.11 4.69
C GLU A 109 26.29 -0.65 5.73
N SER A 110 26.82 -1.33 6.73
CA SER A 110 26.07 -1.72 7.91
C SER A 110 26.55 -0.96 9.13
N ARG A 111 25.66 -0.16 9.71
CA ARG A 111 25.89 0.45 11.04
C ARG A 111 26.03 -0.58 12.14
N ARG A 112 25.84 -1.87 11.86
CA ARG A 112 25.87 -2.99 12.80
C ARG A 112 27.19 -3.78 12.74
N GLY A 113 28.20 -3.31 12.00
CA GLY A 113 29.52 -3.96 11.91
C GLY A 113 29.59 -5.21 11.02
N TYR A 114 28.53 -5.49 10.23
CA TYR A 114 28.52 -6.54 9.21
C TYR A 114 27.79 -6.07 7.96
N VAL A 115 28.14 -6.58 6.79
CA VAL A 115 27.47 -6.29 5.52
C VAL A 115 26.51 -7.44 5.22
N PRO A 116 25.19 -7.22 5.31
CA PRO A 116 24.22 -8.24 4.93
C PRO A 116 24.21 -8.41 3.40
N CYS A 117 24.31 -9.65 2.94
CA CYS A 117 24.19 -10.01 1.53
C CYS A 117 23.08 -11.03 1.34
N ALA A 118 22.36 -10.95 0.22
CA ALA A 118 21.37 -11.95 -0.16
C ALA A 118 21.37 -12.18 -1.68
N THR A 119 20.99 -13.38 -2.10
CA THR A 119 20.62 -13.62 -3.49
C THR A 119 19.20 -13.13 -3.70
N VAL A 120 19.04 -12.04 -4.45
CA VAL A 120 17.76 -11.46 -4.79
C VAL A 120 17.33 -11.89 -6.18
N SER A 121 16.05 -12.17 -6.37
CA SER A 121 15.48 -12.59 -7.65
C SER A 121 14.24 -11.77 -7.95
N ASN A 122 14.41 -10.81 -8.84
CA ASN A 122 13.34 -9.92 -9.27
C ASN A 122 12.56 -10.53 -10.45
N ILE A 123 11.26 -10.29 -10.53
CA ILE A 123 10.44 -10.66 -11.68
C ILE A 123 10.08 -9.40 -12.45
N VAL A 124 10.41 -9.39 -13.74
CA VAL A 124 10.07 -8.30 -14.67
C VAL A 124 9.04 -8.82 -15.66
N ALA A 125 7.85 -8.23 -15.66
CA ALA A 125 6.73 -8.63 -16.50
C ALA A 125 6.31 -7.50 -17.46
N GLY A 126 6.30 -7.77 -18.77
CA GLY A 126 5.82 -6.85 -19.79
C GLY A 126 4.31 -6.93 -19.90
N VAL A 127 3.58 -5.91 -19.44
CA VAL A 127 2.10 -5.91 -19.42
C VAL A 127 1.52 -5.38 -20.72
N SER A 128 2.08 -4.31 -21.27
CA SER A 128 1.70 -3.74 -22.56
C SER A 128 2.89 -3.16 -23.29
N LEU A 129 2.76 -3.10 -24.62
CA LEU A 129 3.69 -2.42 -25.50
C LEU A 129 3.15 -1.03 -25.84
N GLY A 130 4.04 -0.09 -26.12
CA GLY A 130 3.69 1.27 -26.50
C GLY A 130 4.95 2.10 -26.77
N SER A 131 4.79 3.31 -27.31
CA SER A 131 5.90 4.19 -27.71
C SER A 131 6.18 5.33 -26.75
N GLY A 132 5.30 5.60 -25.77
CA GLY A 132 5.45 6.69 -24.79
C GLY A 132 6.37 6.37 -23.62
N LYS A 133 6.40 7.25 -22.63
CA LYS A 133 7.11 7.02 -21.39
C LYS A 133 6.53 5.82 -20.64
N ARG A 134 7.41 4.90 -20.22
CA ARG A 134 7.04 3.68 -19.51
C ARG A 134 6.41 3.98 -18.15
N ILE A 135 5.35 3.24 -17.82
CA ILE A 135 4.77 3.16 -16.49
C ILE A 135 5.34 1.89 -15.83
N VAL A 136 5.88 2.02 -14.63
CA VAL A 136 6.35 0.89 -13.83
C VAL A 136 5.43 0.74 -12.62
N LEU A 137 4.85 -0.45 -12.46
CA LEU A 137 4.13 -0.86 -11.27
C LEU A 137 5.08 -1.74 -10.45
N MET A 138 5.37 -1.36 -9.21
CA MET A 138 6.38 -2.04 -8.41
C MET A 138 5.86 -2.43 -7.03
N ALA A 139 6.22 -3.64 -6.58
CA ALA A 139 5.99 -4.17 -5.25
C ALA A 139 7.10 -5.15 -4.88
N HIS A 140 7.38 -5.37 -3.58
CA HIS A 140 8.37 -6.35 -3.17
C HIS A 140 7.75 -7.68 -2.76
N LEU A 141 8.55 -8.77 -2.85
CA LEU A 141 8.13 -10.15 -2.62
C LEU A 141 8.57 -10.70 -1.27
N ASP A 142 9.63 -10.16 -0.73
CA ASP A 142 10.18 -10.64 0.53
C ASP A 142 9.39 -10.13 1.72
N SER A 143 9.56 -10.78 2.84
CA SER A 143 9.06 -10.35 4.14
C SER A 143 10.13 -10.46 5.21
N VAL A 144 9.91 -9.79 6.33
CA VAL A 144 10.72 -10.00 7.54
C VAL A 144 10.50 -11.43 8.06
N ALA A 145 11.48 -11.93 8.84
CA ALA A 145 11.39 -13.27 9.43
C ALA A 145 10.25 -13.43 10.46
N ALA A 146 9.69 -12.32 10.95
CA ALA A 146 8.66 -12.31 11.97
C ALA A 146 7.22 -12.46 11.43
N GLY A 147 7.00 -12.42 10.10
CA GLY A 147 5.66 -12.49 9.54
C GLY A 147 5.60 -12.71 8.04
N PRO A 148 4.41 -13.06 7.52
CA PRO A 148 4.23 -13.42 6.11
C PRO A 148 4.22 -12.21 5.17
N GLY A 149 4.24 -10.96 5.65
CA GLY A 149 4.25 -9.77 4.80
C GLY A 149 2.98 -9.61 3.96
N ALA A 150 1.81 -9.96 4.49
CA ALA A 150 0.55 -9.85 3.75
C ALA A 150 0.21 -8.39 3.38
N GLY A 151 0.37 -7.46 4.32
CA GLY A 151 0.20 -6.02 4.09
C GLY A 151 1.42 -5.38 3.44
N ASP A 152 2.62 -5.86 3.76
CA ASP A 152 3.91 -5.29 3.36
C ASP A 152 4.78 -6.38 2.70
N ASP A 153 4.77 -6.54 1.38
CA ASP A 153 4.03 -5.76 0.39
C ASP A 153 3.20 -6.68 -0.54
N MET A 154 2.76 -7.86 -0.04
CA MET A 154 1.97 -8.79 -0.86
C MET A 154 0.60 -8.21 -1.28
N SER A 155 0.05 -7.28 -0.53
CA SER A 155 -1.14 -6.51 -0.93
C SER A 155 -0.87 -5.66 -2.17
N GLY A 156 0.33 -5.07 -2.28
CA GLY A 156 0.80 -4.37 -3.48
C GLY A 156 0.93 -5.31 -4.68
N VAL A 157 1.52 -6.51 -4.46
CA VAL A 157 1.61 -7.55 -5.50
C VAL A 157 0.23 -7.96 -6.03
N ALA A 158 -0.71 -8.25 -5.13
CA ALA A 158 -2.09 -8.63 -5.51
C ALA A 158 -2.82 -7.49 -6.22
N THR A 159 -2.62 -6.24 -5.78
CA THR A 159 -3.15 -5.05 -6.44
C THR A 159 -2.63 -4.90 -7.86
N ILE A 160 -1.35 -5.13 -8.09
CA ILE A 160 -0.75 -5.09 -9.43
C ILE A 160 -1.36 -6.17 -10.32
N LEU A 161 -1.50 -7.41 -9.85
CA LEU A 161 -2.08 -8.51 -10.63
C LEU A 161 -3.55 -8.24 -11.01
N GLU A 162 -4.37 -7.78 -10.06
CA GLU A 162 -5.76 -7.42 -10.35
C GLU A 162 -5.86 -6.20 -11.30
N THR A 163 -4.95 -5.24 -11.17
CA THR A 163 -4.85 -4.12 -12.10
C THR A 163 -4.53 -4.63 -13.52
N ILE A 164 -3.55 -5.50 -13.67
CA ILE A 164 -3.19 -6.13 -14.95
C ILE A 164 -4.41 -6.85 -15.54
N ARG A 165 -5.10 -7.65 -14.72
CA ARG A 165 -6.31 -8.37 -15.15
C ARG A 165 -7.37 -7.40 -15.67
N ALA A 166 -7.69 -6.34 -14.92
CA ALA A 166 -8.70 -5.35 -15.29
C ALA A 166 -8.31 -4.58 -16.56
N LEU A 167 -7.04 -4.23 -16.69
CA LEU A 167 -6.50 -3.57 -17.86
C LEU A 167 -6.60 -4.47 -19.10
N LYS A 168 -6.24 -5.74 -19.01
CA LYS A 168 -6.37 -6.71 -20.13
C LYS A 168 -7.84 -6.90 -20.55
N ALA A 169 -8.76 -6.96 -19.58
CA ALA A 169 -10.19 -7.04 -19.87
C ALA A 169 -10.75 -5.80 -20.60
N ARG A 170 -10.08 -4.65 -20.46
CA ARG A 170 -10.39 -3.42 -21.22
C ARG A 170 -9.82 -3.40 -22.63
N GLY A 171 -9.05 -4.40 -23.01
CA GLY A 171 -8.39 -4.42 -24.31
C GLY A 171 -7.29 -3.38 -24.40
N LEU A 172 -6.29 -3.46 -23.52
CA LEU A 172 -5.17 -2.51 -23.47
C LEU A 172 -4.49 -2.33 -24.83
N THR A 173 -4.84 -1.24 -25.47
CA THR A 173 -4.10 -0.61 -26.55
C THR A 173 -3.54 0.72 -26.04
N GLY A 174 -2.65 0.64 -25.02
CA GLY A 174 -2.15 1.85 -24.38
C GLY A 174 -1.07 2.53 -25.22
N GLU A 175 -1.08 3.85 -25.26
CA GLU A 175 0.03 4.66 -25.81
C GLU A 175 1.33 4.47 -25.01
N ARG A 176 1.23 4.05 -23.76
CA ARG A 176 2.37 3.89 -22.85
C ARG A 176 2.65 2.43 -22.54
N PRO A 177 3.91 2.00 -22.65
CA PRO A 177 4.30 0.66 -22.21
C PRO A 177 4.16 0.55 -20.70
N ILE A 178 3.60 -0.57 -20.22
CA ILE A 178 3.46 -0.89 -18.80
C ILE A 178 4.34 -2.09 -18.48
N THR A 179 5.12 -1.97 -17.42
CA THR A 179 5.95 -3.04 -16.87
C THR A 179 5.62 -3.23 -15.40
N ALA A 180 5.39 -4.46 -14.98
CA ALA A 180 5.35 -4.80 -13.56
C ALA A 180 6.73 -5.31 -13.12
N LEU A 181 7.20 -4.81 -11.99
CA LEU A 181 8.46 -5.19 -11.37
C LEU A 181 8.19 -5.67 -9.95
N PHE A 182 8.55 -6.91 -9.67
CA PHE A 182 8.44 -7.52 -8.35
C PHE A 182 9.84 -7.84 -7.83
N THR A 183 10.23 -7.19 -6.71
CA THR A 183 11.59 -7.23 -6.14
C THR A 183 11.70 -8.06 -4.88
#